data_a9f958d1d91288299a3e4b859eb67ccb
#
_entry.id   a9f958d1d91288299a3e4b859eb67ccb
#
_cell.length_a   1.000
_cell.length_b   1.000
_cell.length_c   1.000
_cell.angle_alpha   90.00
_cell.angle_beta   90.00
_cell.angle_gamma   90.00
#
_symmetry.space_group_name_H-M   'P 1'
#
loop_
_entity.id
_entity.type
_entity.pdbx_description
1 polymer ?
#
loop_
_entity_poly.entity_id
_entity_poly.type
_entity_poly.pdbx_seq_one_letter_code
_entity_poly.pdbx_strand_id
1 'polypeptide(L)'
;ANDPSGAKNLQMKLTRAKLEDLVQPIVDRCKSSIDKALADAKLSASDITRVVLVGGPTRMPIVKKFVEDTVGKKPESGVDPMEAVAFGAAIQAGIMAGDVESDIVLLDVTPLTLGIETLGGVREPIIERNTTIPTSKDKTFTTAADSQTTVTINVVQGERPMVTDNVSLGGFNLTDIPPAPRGVPQINVKFDIDANGIINVTAKDLGTGKDAKITIESATKLSDEEVEKLKQDAEKHAEEDKKKKETVDIKNEAESYIYTTEKLVTQDLKDKIPQEKGIKVTDSIKELKEALGKDTDEIKAKLDALKAIVNEITTELYKNAAPPPGADQKKDESKSEEKPESESESESESEPEPESEPSEDQPK
;
A
#
# COMPACT_ATOMS: atom_id res chain seq x y z
N ALA A 1 46.48 -16.14 22.81
CA ALA A 1 47.42 -15.02 22.63
C ALA A 1 48.84 -15.52 22.89
N ASN A 2 49.83 -15.06 22.14
CA ASN A 2 51.22 -15.30 22.34
C ASN A 2 51.85 -14.04 22.94
N ASP A 3 52.60 -14.23 24.04
CA ASP A 3 53.48 -13.19 24.59
C ASP A 3 54.94 -13.73 24.77
N PRO A 4 55.89 -12.91 25.18
CA PRO A 4 57.28 -13.37 25.37
C PRO A 4 57.44 -14.53 26.36
N SER A 5 56.46 -14.81 27.21
CA SER A 5 56.43 -15.93 28.17
C SER A 5 55.79 -17.20 27.61
N GLY A 6 55.34 -17.20 26.35
CA GLY A 6 54.73 -18.36 25.68
C GLY A 6 53.24 -18.19 25.32
N ALA A 7 52.63 -19.24 24.79
CA ALA A 7 51.25 -19.27 24.43
C ALA A 7 50.30 -19.23 25.64
N LYS A 8 49.41 -18.25 25.69
CA LYS A 8 48.35 -18.15 26.72
C LYS A 8 47.03 -18.61 26.18
N ASN A 9 46.52 -19.69 26.71
CA ASN A 9 45.23 -20.27 26.35
C ASN A 9 44.20 -19.93 27.43
N LEU A 10 43.00 -19.49 26.98
CA LEU A 10 41.86 -19.35 27.89
C LEU A 10 41.15 -20.71 28.01
N GLN A 11 41.10 -21.23 29.24
CA GLN A 11 40.27 -22.39 29.58
C GLN A 11 39.19 -21.97 30.55
N MET A 12 37.92 -22.09 30.12
CA MET A 12 36.79 -21.71 30.96
C MET A 12 35.65 -22.72 30.80
N LYS A 13 35.01 -23.09 31.91
CA LYS A 13 33.80 -23.92 31.89
C LYS A 13 32.57 -23.02 31.71
N LEU A 14 31.86 -23.23 30.66
CA LEU A 14 30.55 -22.63 30.47
C LEU A 14 29.48 -23.65 30.87
N THR A 15 28.71 -23.36 31.90
CA THR A 15 27.57 -24.19 32.28
C THR A 15 26.37 -23.87 31.41
N ARG A 16 25.44 -24.84 31.25
CA ARG A 16 24.18 -24.65 30.52
C ARG A 16 23.40 -23.48 31.10
N ALA A 17 23.23 -23.39 32.40
CA ALA A 17 22.50 -22.29 33.03
C ALA A 17 23.11 -20.92 32.67
N LYS A 18 24.44 -20.81 32.69
CA LYS A 18 25.13 -19.56 32.34
C LYS A 18 24.95 -19.21 30.86
N LEU A 19 24.92 -20.20 29.97
CA LEU A 19 24.62 -19.98 28.56
C LEU A 19 23.15 -19.49 28.37
N GLU A 20 22.21 -20.16 29.04
CA GLU A 20 20.81 -19.79 29.00
C GLU A 20 20.56 -18.35 29.50
N ASP A 21 21.21 -17.96 30.64
CA ASP A 21 21.14 -16.57 31.13
C ASP A 21 21.66 -15.54 30.11
N LEU A 22 22.72 -15.87 29.38
CA LEU A 22 23.31 -14.97 28.38
C LEU A 22 22.46 -14.84 27.12
N VAL A 23 21.73 -15.88 26.76
CA VAL A 23 20.91 -15.94 25.50
C VAL A 23 19.49 -15.49 25.74
N GLN A 24 18.98 -15.58 27.00
CA GLN A 24 17.59 -15.24 27.33
C GLN A 24 17.13 -13.89 26.77
N PRO A 25 17.88 -12.77 26.93
CA PRO A 25 17.46 -11.49 26.40
C PRO A 25 17.33 -11.46 24.88
N ILE A 26 18.07 -12.32 24.17
CA ILE A 26 17.98 -12.45 22.72
C ILE A 26 16.73 -13.23 22.34
N VAL A 27 16.46 -14.32 23.05
CA VAL A 27 15.28 -15.17 22.82
C VAL A 27 14.00 -14.40 23.12
N ASP A 28 13.97 -13.61 24.20
CA ASP A 28 12.80 -12.80 24.58
C ASP A 28 12.41 -11.79 23.50
N ARG A 29 13.37 -11.26 22.75
CA ARG A 29 13.10 -10.36 21.62
C ARG A 29 12.30 -11.03 20.49
N CYS A 30 12.42 -12.35 20.34
CA CYS A 30 11.68 -13.09 19.31
C CYS A 30 10.17 -13.07 19.54
N LYS A 31 9.71 -12.80 20.78
CA LYS A 31 8.28 -12.74 21.08
C LYS A 31 7.55 -11.69 20.23
N SER A 32 8.13 -10.50 20.12
CA SER A 32 7.49 -9.42 19.36
C SER A 32 7.35 -9.77 17.87
N SER A 33 8.31 -10.51 17.29
CA SER A 33 8.22 -10.96 15.89
C SER A 33 7.15 -12.03 15.69
N ILE A 34 6.99 -12.95 16.66
CA ILE A 34 5.89 -13.94 16.61
C ILE A 34 4.53 -13.25 16.72
N ASP A 35 4.38 -12.33 17.69
CA ASP A 35 3.14 -11.60 17.92
C ASP A 35 2.73 -10.78 16.67
N LYS A 36 3.71 -10.12 16.01
CA LYS A 36 3.48 -9.37 14.76
C LYS A 36 3.08 -10.29 13.61
N ALA A 37 3.77 -11.42 13.43
CA ALA A 37 3.43 -12.36 12.37
C ALA A 37 2.01 -12.92 12.53
N LEU A 38 1.60 -13.24 13.76
CA LEU A 38 0.23 -13.66 14.06
C LEU A 38 -0.78 -12.56 13.77
N ALA A 39 -0.49 -11.32 14.17
CA ALA A 39 -1.35 -10.18 13.92
C ALA A 39 -1.50 -9.88 12.42
N ASP A 40 -0.41 -9.91 11.65
CA ASP A 40 -0.42 -9.71 10.19
C ASP A 40 -1.24 -10.81 9.49
N ALA A 41 -1.13 -12.05 9.96
CA ALA A 41 -1.91 -13.18 9.47
C ALA A 41 -3.37 -13.18 9.95
N LYS A 42 -3.73 -12.31 10.90
CA LYS A 42 -5.03 -12.28 11.59
C LYS A 42 -5.36 -13.60 12.28
N LEU A 43 -4.33 -14.26 12.81
CA LEU A 43 -4.42 -15.53 13.52
C LEU A 43 -4.03 -15.36 15.00
N SER A 44 -4.54 -16.25 15.84
CA SER A 44 -4.11 -16.42 17.23
C SER A 44 -3.15 -17.62 17.34
N ALA A 45 -2.41 -17.72 18.43
CA ALA A 45 -1.52 -18.86 18.68
C ALA A 45 -2.26 -20.21 18.67
N SER A 46 -3.54 -20.24 19.05
CA SER A 46 -4.40 -21.45 19.01
C SER A 46 -4.69 -21.93 17.59
N ASP A 47 -4.69 -21.05 16.61
CA ASP A 47 -4.98 -21.36 15.19
C ASP A 47 -3.79 -22.03 14.49
N ILE A 48 -2.60 -21.94 15.09
CA ILE A 48 -1.40 -22.59 14.54
C ILE A 48 -1.56 -24.11 14.65
N THR A 49 -1.51 -24.79 13.52
CA THR A 49 -1.65 -26.25 13.48
C THR A 49 -0.34 -26.99 13.77
N ARG A 50 0.78 -26.51 13.24
CA ARG A 50 2.10 -27.14 13.32
C ARG A 50 3.19 -26.09 13.57
N VAL A 51 4.23 -26.48 14.32
CA VAL A 51 5.41 -25.64 14.56
C VAL A 51 6.63 -26.41 14.09
N VAL A 52 7.35 -25.85 13.12
CA VAL A 52 8.61 -26.39 12.60
C VAL A 52 9.73 -25.39 12.89
N LEU A 53 10.82 -25.87 13.47
CA LEU A 53 11.99 -25.03 13.80
C LEU A 53 13.07 -25.22 12.75
N VAL A 54 13.63 -24.12 12.25
CA VAL A 54 14.69 -24.08 11.24
C VAL A 54 15.86 -23.24 11.74
N GLY A 55 17.08 -23.62 11.38
CA GLY A 55 18.31 -22.95 11.75
C GLY A 55 18.97 -23.54 12.99
N GLY A 56 20.31 -23.45 13.07
CA GLY A 56 21.13 -24.05 14.13
C GLY A 56 20.76 -23.64 15.56
N PRO A 57 20.50 -22.35 15.84
CA PRO A 57 20.12 -21.87 17.17
C PRO A 57 18.85 -22.51 17.72
N THR A 58 17.93 -22.96 16.88
CA THR A 58 16.68 -23.62 17.29
C THR A 58 16.90 -25.01 17.90
N ARG A 59 18.10 -25.59 17.78
CA ARG A 59 18.49 -26.80 18.51
C ARG A 59 18.62 -26.58 20.00
N MET A 60 18.84 -25.34 20.47
CA MET A 60 18.96 -25.01 21.89
C MET A 60 17.64 -25.29 22.62
N PRO A 61 17.71 -26.02 23.78
CA PRO A 61 16.50 -26.32 24.54
C PRO A 61 15.70 -25.08 24.98
N ILE A 62 16.40 -23.99 25.31
CA ILE A 62 15.77 -22.72 25.70
C ILE A 62 14.90 -22.15 24.57
N VAL A 63 15.33 -22.23 23.32
CA VAL A 63 14.56 -21.76 22.18
C VAL A 63 13.32 -22.63 21.95
N LYS A 64 13.48 -23.98 22.03
CA LYS A 64 12.35 -24.90 21.90
C LYS A 64 11.29 -24.65 22.96
N LYS A 65 11.71 -24.47 24.21
CA LYS A 65 10.82 -24.17 25.33
C LYS A 65 10.13 -22.83 25.15
N PHE A 66 10.84 -21.79 24.77
CA PHE A 66 10.29 -20.47 24.50
C PHE A 66 9.19 -20.51 23.45
N VAL A 67 9.42 -21.20 22.33
CA VAL A 67 8.41 -21.33 21.26
C VAL A 67 7.22 -22.14 21.76
N GLU A 68 7.43 -23.25 22.47
CA GLU A 68 6.35 -24.04 23.07
C GLU A 68 5.50 -23.21 24.06
N ASP A 69 6.15 -22.42 24.91
CA ASP A 69 5.48 -21.54 25.89
C ASP A 69 4.71 -20.39 25.17
N THR A 70 5.24 -19.89 24.06
CA THR A 70 4.63 -18.75 23.33
C THR A 70 3.45 -19.18 22.45
N VAL A 71 3.59 -20.29 21.72
CA VAL A 71 2.60 -20.77 20.74
C VAL A 71 1.63 -21.78 21.36
N GLY A 72 1.99 -22.36 22.52
CA GLY A 72 1.20 -23.40 23.17
C GLY A 72 1.28 -24.78 22.50
N LYS A 73 2.19 -24.95 21.53
CA LYS A 73 2.38 -26.22 20.80
C LYS A 73 3.84 -26.62 20.76
N LYS A 74 4.07 -27.92 20.95
CA LYS A 74 5.42 -28.48 20.88
C LYS A 74 5.94 -28.48 19.45
N PRO A 75 7.16 -28.00 19.20
CA PRO A 75 7.77 -28.08 17.89
C PRO A 75 7.95 -29.52 17.42
N GLU A 76 7.69 -29.73 16.13
CA GLU A 76 7.88 -31.06 15.50
C GLU A 76 9.35 -31.41 15.33
N SER A 77 9.66 -32.70 15.36
CA SER A 77 11.02 -33.24 15.29
C SER A 77 11.36 -33.97 13.99
N GLY A 78 10.54 -33.77 12.94
CA GLY A 78 10.70 -34.52 11.68
C GLY A 78 11.71 -33.95 10.70
N VAL A 79 12.16 -32.71 10.89
CA VAL A 79 13.07 -32.00 9.99
C VAL A 79 14.33 -31.62 10.76
N ASP A 80 15.52 -31.88 10.19
CA ASP A 80 16.76 -31.36 10.76
C ASP A 80 16.82 -29.83 10.53
N PRO A 81 16.85 -29.02 11.60
CA PRO A 81 16.89 -27.57 11.49
C PRO A 81 18.07 -27.02 10.69
N MET A 82 19.19 -27.76 10.61
CA MET A 82 20.40 -27.32 9.89
C MET A 82 20.30 -27.59 8.39
N GLU A 83 19.54 -28.58 7.99
CA GLU A 83 19.47 -29.08 6.60
C GLU A 83 18.19 -28.66 5.90
N ALA A 84 17.20 -28.15 6.62
CA ALA A 84 15.87 -27.83 6.10
C ALA A 84 15.91 -26.93 4.86
N VAL A 85 16.76 -25.89 4.86
CA VAL A 85 16.90 -24.96 3.74
C VAL A 85 17.51 -25.65 2.52
N ALA A 86 18.57 -26.48 2.72
CA ALA A 86 19.22 -27.19 1.63
C ALA A 86 18.28 -28.24 1.00
N PHE A 87 17.51 -28.97 1.81
CA PHE A 87 16.50 -29.89 1.32
C PHE A 87 15.38 -29.17 0.55
N GLY A 88 14.89 -28.05 1.07
CA GLY A 88 13.88 -27.25 0.38
C GLY A 88 14.37 -26.75 -0.97
N ALA A 89 15.60 -26.25 -1.04
CA ALA A 89 16.22 -25.80 -2.29
C ALA A 89 16.39 -26.96 -3.30
N ALA A 90 16.80 -28.14 -2.83
CA ALA A 90 16.93 -29.32 -3.70
C ALA A 90 15.58 -29.80 -4.25
N ILE A 91 14.53 -29.80 -3.42
CA ILE A 91 13.17 -30.14 -3.86
C ILE A 91 12.69 -29.14 -4.91
N GLN A 92 12.86 -27.83 -4.66
CA GLN A 92 12.45 -26.80 -5.61
C GLN A 92 13.20 -26.90 -6.93
N ALA A 93 14.50 -27.19 -6.90
CA ALA A 93 15.29 -27.44 -8.11
C ALA A 93 14.77 -28.67 -8.88
N GLY A 94 14.43 -29.74 -8.20
CA GLY A 94 13.84 -30.94 -8.81
C GLY A 94 12.47 -30.68 -9.46
N ILE A 95 11.62 -29.86 -8.82
CA ILE A 95 10.34 -29.43 -9.39
C ILE A 95 10.57 -28.58 -10.67
N MET A 96 11.51 -27.62 -10.61
CA MET A 96 11.84 -26.78 -11.78
C MET A 96 12.46 -27.57 -12.94
N ALA A 97 13.22 -28.63 -12.64
CA ALA A 97 13.78 -29.55 -13.65
C ALA A 97 12.77 -30.55 -14.21
N GLY A 98 11.59 -30.68 -13.58
CA GLY A 98 10.60 -31.67 -13.93
C GLY A 98 10.90 -33.11 -13.40
N ASP A 99 11.90 -33.23 -12.51
CA ASP A 99 12.30 -34.52 -11.92
C ASP A 99 11.39 -34.91 -10.74
N VAL A 100 10.69 -33.94 -10.17
CA VAL A 100 9.77 -34.15 -9.04
C VAL A 100 8.39 -33.60 -9.40
N GLU A 101 7.40 -34.49 -9.51
CA GLU A 101 6.00 -34.12 -9.62
C GLU A 101 5.52 -33.64 -8.24
N SER A 102 5.05 -32.40 -8.16
CA SER A 102 4.55 -31.83 -6.89
C SER A 102 3.53 -30.76 -7.17
N ASP A 103 2.43 -30.80 -6.41
CA ASP A 103 1.43 -29.71 -6.34
C ASP A 103 1.87 -28.55 -5.43
N ILE A 104 3.12 -28.59 -4.93
CA ILE A 104 3.64 -27.54 -4.05
C ILE A 104 3.97 -26.32 -4.89
N VAL A 105 3.27 -25.21 -4.60
CA VAL A 105 3.56 -23.89 -5.14
C VAL A 105 4.21 -23.05 -4.05
N LEU A 106 5.43 -22.57 -4.31
CA LEU A 106 6.08 -21.61 -3.43
C LEU A 106 5.56 -20.21 -3.76
N LEU A 107 4.89 -19.60 -2.80
CA LEU A 107 4.41 -18.23 -2.90
C LEU A 107 5.20 -17.36 -1.92
N ASP A 108 5.81 -16.32 -2.43
CA ASP A 108 6.50 -15.32 -1.64
C ASP A 108 5.62 -14.06 -1.49
N VAL A 109 6.01 -13.13 -0.63
CA VAL A 109 5.26 -11.89 -0.39
C VAL A 109 6.19 -10.68 -0.39
N THR A 110 5.63 -9.52 -0.71
CA THR A 110 6.36 -8.26 -0.59
C THR A 110 6.63 -7.93 0.90
N PRO A 111 7.88 -7.65 1.30
CA PRO A 111 8.21 -7.39 2.72
C PRO A 111 7.73 -6.00 3.19
N LEU A 112 7.64 -5.04 2.27
CA LEU A 112 7.25 -3.65 2.50
C LEU A 112 6.34 -3.15 1.38
N THR A 113 5.55 -2.14 1.68
CA THR A 113 4.67 -1.45 0.73
C THR A 113 5.49 -0.73 -0.34
N LEU A 114 5.06 -0.88 -1.58
CA LEU A 114 5.60 -0.19 -2.75
C LEU A 114 4.63 0.90 -3.21
N GLY A 115 5.15 2.05 -3.52
CA GLY A 115 4.35 3.17 -3.97
C GLY A 115 5.16 4.19 -4.76
N ILE A 116 4.49 5.26 -5.13
CA ILE A 116 5.12 6.41 -5.81
C ILE A 116 4.92 7.69 -5.02
N GLU A 117 5.77 8.66 -5.32
CA GLU A 117 5.62 10.03 -4.83
C GLU A 117 4.49 10.74 -5.55
N THR A 118 3.66 11.43 -4.78
CA THR A 118 2.61 12.31 -5.27
C THR A 118 2.80 13.74 -4.78
N LEU A 119 1.88 14.63 -5.15
CA LEU A 119 1.92 16.04 -4.78
C LEU A 119 2.08 16.23 -3.26
N GLY A 120 3.03 17.09 -2.87
CA GLY A 120 3.35 17.35 -1.47
C GLY A 120 4.32 16.35 -0.84
N GLY A 121 4.96 15.45 -1.64
CA GLY A 121 5.92 14.47 -1.16
C GLY A 121 5.27 13.32 -0.37
N VAL A 122 3.99 13.05 -0.63
CA VAL A 122 3.24 11.95 -0.03
C VAL A 122 3.47 10.68 -0.84
N ARG A 123 3.69 9.56 -0.14
CA ARG A 123 3.72 8.23 -0.75
C ARG A 123 2.29 7.73 -1.00
N GLU A 124 1.97 7.45 -2.25
CA GLU A 124 0.74 6.77 -2.61
C GLU A 124 1.01 5.28 -2.80
N PRO A 125 0.39 4.39 -1.99
CA PRO A 125 0.61 2.96 -2.07
C PRO A 125 -0.03 2.37 -3.33
N ILE A 126 0.69 1.43 -3.97
CA ILE A 126 0.19 0.67 -5.13
C ILE A 126 0.16 -0.82 -4.81
N ILE A 127 1.25 -1.36 -4.25
CA ILE A 127 1.30 -2.74 -3.76
C ILE A 127 1.61 -2.69 -2.27
N GLU A 128 0.68 -3.15 -1.46
CA GLU A 128 0.84 -3.19 -0.01
C GLU A 128 1.78 -4.32 0.43
N ARG A 129 2.40 -4.17 1.61
CA ARG A 129 3.19 -5.24 2.23
C ARG A 129 2.36 -6.51 2.37
N ASN A 130 3.03 -7.65 2.42
CA ASN A 130 2.43 -8.98 2.50
C ASN A 130 1.51 -9.33 1.30
N THR A 131 1.65 -8.62 0.17
CA THR A 131 1.00 -9.02 -1.08
C THR A 131 1.79 -10.17 -1.71
N THR A 132 1.09 -11.25 -2.03
CA THR A 132 1.68 -12.44 -2.68
C THR A 132 2.25 -12.09 -4.05
N ILE A 133 3.43 -12.60 -4.37
CA ILE A 133 4.08 -12.46 -5.68
C ILE A 133 4.08 -13.81 -6.42
N PRO A 134 4.01 -13.83 -7.77
CA PRO A 134 3.98 -12.66 -8.67
C PRO A 134 2.67 -11.87 -8.59
N THR A 135 2.73 -10.57 -8.79
CA THR A 135 1.56 -9.70 -8.76
C THR A 135 1.69 -8.51 -9.70
N SER A 136 0.56 -8.00 -10.16
CA SER A 136 0.46 -6.81 -10.98
C SER A 136 -0.66 -5.92 -10.46
N LYS A 137 -0.35 -4.65 -10.20
CA LYS A 137 -1.33 -3.63 -9.83
C LYS A 137 -1.03 -2.31 -10.51
N ASP A 138 -2.07 -1.57 -10.82
CA ASP A 138 -1.96 -0.26 -11.44
C ASP A 138 -2.87 0.77 -10.77
N LYS A 139 -2.53 2.03 -10.96
CA LYS A 139 -3.32 3.17 -10.51
C LYS A 139 -3.17 4.33 -11.48
N THR A 140 -4.27 5.05 -11.72
CA THR A 140 -4.26 6.21 -12.60
C THR A 140 -4.08 7.50 -11.81
N PHE A 141 -3.15 8.31 -12.27
CA PHE A 141 -2.78 9.62 -11.73
C PHE A 141 -3.01 10.71 -12.79
N THR A 142 -2.81 11.95 -12.38
CA THR A 142 -2.95 13.09 -13.26
C THR A 142 -1.84 14.12 -13.04
N THR A 143 -1.77 15.13 -13.91
CA THR A 143 -0.80 16.23 -13.79
C THR A 143 -1.16 17.19 -12.67
N ALA A 144 -0.13 17.69 -11.96
CA ALA A 144 -0.26 18.64 -10.85
C ALA A 144 -0.29 20.12 -11.30
N ALA A 145 0.24 20.41 -12.50
CA ALA A 145 0.34 21.77 -13.05
C ALA A 145 -0.27 21.86 -14.47
N ASP A 146 -0.71 23.06 -14.84
CA ASP A 146 -1.16 23.35 -16.21
C ASP A 146 -0.01 23.23 -17.20
N SER A 147 -0.34 22.73 -18.39
CA SER A 147 0.64 22.55 -19.47
C SER A 147 1.86 21.72 -19.11
N GLN A 148 1.73 20.82 -18.13
CA GLN A 148 2.79 19.92 -17.72
C GLN A 148 3.03 18.85 -18.78
N THR A 149 4.21 18.86 -19.40
CA THR A 149 4.59 17.96 -20.50
C THR A 149 5.46 16.77 -20.05
N THR A 150 5.87 16.78 -18.80
CA THR A 150 6.70 15.72 -18.20
C THR A 150 6.23 15.42 -16.78
N VAL A 151 6.13 14.13 -16.45
CA VAL A 151 5.86 13.67 -15.09
C VAL A 151 7.00 12.78 -14.63
N THR A 152 7.57 13.11 -13.47
CA THR A 152 8.57 12.28 -12.79
C THR A 152 7.89 11.27 -11.90
N ILE A 153 8.20 10.00 -12.07
CA ILE A 153 7.72 8.91 -11.24
C ILE A 153 8.87 8.46 -10.34
N ASN A 154 8.79 8.80 -9.05
CA ASN A 154 9.71 8.35 -8.02
C ASN A 154 9.12 7.14 -7.31
N VAL A 155 9.81 6.00 -7.40
CA VAL A 155 9.39 4.74 -6.80
C VAL A 155 10.00 4.62 -5.41
N VAL A 156 9.18 4.33 -4.41
CA VAL A 156 9.61 4.22 -3.02
C VAL A 156 9.07 2.96 -2.35
N GLN A 157 9.82 2.49 -1.35
CA GLN A 157 9.48 1.32 -0.55
C GLN A 157 9.51 1.66 0.93
N GLY A 158 8.46 1.32 1.66
CA GLY A 158 8.36 1.53 3.11
C GLY A 158 6.93 1.78 3.57
N GLU A 159 6.76 1.99 4.87
CA GLU A 159 5.44 2.09 5.50
C GLU A 159 5.05 3.51 5.90
N ARG A 160 5.99 4.47 5.83
CA ARG A 160 5.71 5.85 6.25
C ARG A 160 4.98 6.65 5.18
N PRO A 161 4.09 7.60 5.56
CA PRO A 161 3.31 8.39 4.60
C PRO A 161 4.15 9.34 3.74
N MET A 162 5.25 9.88 4.29
CA MET A 162 6.10 10.82 3.56
C MET A 162 7.20 10.08 2.79
N VAL A 163 7.43 10.48 1.54
CA VAL A 163 8.44 9.87 0.66
C VAL A 163 9.84 9.94 1.24
N THR A 164 10.19 11.05 1.89
CA THR A 164 11.50 11.29 2.52
C THR A 164 11.85 10.29 3.63
N ASP A 165 10.85 9.67 4.22
CA ASP A 165 10.98 8.74 5.32
C ASP A 165 10.98 7.26 4.87
N ASN A 166 10.97 7.03 3.57
CA ASN A 166 10.98 5.73 2.92
C ASN A 166 12.25 5.53 2.07
N VAL A 167 12.47 4.32 1.62
CA VAL A 167 13.63 3.99 0.76
C VAL A 167 13.28 4.27 -0.69
N SER A 168 14.08 5.11 -1.35
CA SER A 168 13.95 5.34 -2.79
C SER A 168 14.54 4.17 -3.57
N LEU A 169 13.75 3.62 -4.47
CA LEU A 169 14.15 2.53 -5.37
C LEU A 169 14.61 3.07 -6.74
N GLY A 170 14.41 4.36 -7.00
CA GLY A 170 14.76 5.03 -8.25
C GLY A 170 13.59 5.82 -8.82
N GLY A 171 13.87 6.51 -9.92
CA GLY A 171 12.86 7.30 -10.60
C GLY A 171 13.12 7.40 -12.11
N PHE A 172 12.08 7.73 -12.85
CA PHE A 172 12.11 7.93 -14.29
C PHE A 172 11.09 8.99 -14.72
N ASN A 173 11.25 9.50 -15.93
CA ASN A 173 10.39 10.54 -16.47
C ASN A 173 9.53 9.99 -17.61
N LEU A 174 8.23 10.27 -17.54
CA LEU A 174 7.34 10.18 -18.68
C LEU A 174 7.28 11.55 -19.35
N THR A 175 7.77 11.64 -20.57
CA THR A 175 7.88 12.89 -21.37
C THR A 175 6.85 12.94 -22.47
N ASP A 176 6.77 14.09 -23.15
CA ASP A 176 5.91 14.31 -24.33
C ASP A 176 4.41 14.13 -24.06
N ILE A 177 3.98 14.45 -22.86
CA ILE A 177 2.56 14.59 -22.53
C ILE A 177 2.05 15.87 -23.20
N PRO A 178 0.93 15.83 -23.95
CA PRO A 178 0.36 17.02 -24.57
C PRO A 178 0.02 18.08 -23.51
N PRO A 179 0.36 19.36 -23.76
CA PRO A 179 -0.04 20.44 -22.86
C PRO A 179 -1.56 20.47 -22.68
N ALA A 180 -2.01 20.34 -21.43
CA ALA A 180 -3.42 20.38 -21.07
C ALA A 180 -3.58 21.02 -19.68
N PRO A 181 -4.78 21.46 -19.28
CA PRO A 181 -5.04 21.85 -17.91
C PRO A 181 -4.72 20.72 -16.94
N ARG A 182 -4.26 21.07 -15.75
CA ARG A 182 -3.98 20.09 -14.70
C ARG A 182 -5.23 19.25 -14.42
N GLY A 183 -5.05 17.99 -14.10
CA GLY A 183 -6.14 17.06 -13.84
C GLY A 183 -6.74 16.40 -15.09
N VAL A 184 -6.42 16.89 -16.31
CA VAL A 184 -6.94 16.33 -17.57
C VAL A 184 -6.14 15.13 -18.08
N PRO A 185 -4.78 15.19 -18.16
CA PRO A 185 -4.00 14.03 -18.58
C PRO A 185 -4.17 12.87 -17.59
N GLN A 186 -4.32 11.67 -18.11
CA GLN A 186 -4.46 10.44 -17.30
C GLN A 186 -3.23 9.57 -17.51
N ILE A 187 -2.49 9.38 -16.43
CA ILE A 187 -1.24 8.64 -16.41
C ILE A 187 -1.44 7.37 -15.58
N ASN A 188 -1.48 6.23 -16.26
CA ASN A 188 -1.56 4.93 -15.60
C ASN A 188 -0.17 4.48 -15.19
N VAL A 189 0.04 4.24 -13.90
CA VAL A 189 1.28 3.70 -13.35
C VAL A 189 1.04 2.27 -12.91
N LYS A 190 1.73 1.33 -13.56
CA LYS A 190 1.61 -0.10 -13.37
C LYS A 190 2.87 -0.66 -12.71
N PHE A 191 2.68 -1.45 -11.68
CA PHE A 191 3.73 -2.22 -11.01
C PHE A 191 3.53 -3.70 -11.32
N ASP A 192 4.54 -4.33 -11.89
CA ASP A 192 4.59 -5.77 -12.13
C ASP A 192 5.75 -6.36 -11.32
N ILE A 193 5.47 -7.29 -10.42
CA ILE A 193 6.48 -8.04 -9.66
C ILE A 193 6.44 -9.49 -10.14
N ASP A 194 7.58 -9.98 -10.59
CA ASP A 194 7.71 -11.39 -11.00
C ASP A 194 7.94 -12.33 -9.81
N ALA A 195 8.01 -13.62 -10.08
CA ALA A 195 8.27 -14.66 -9.08
C ALA A 195 9.68 -14.56 -8.43
N ASN A 196 10.60 -13.80 -9.02
CA ASN A 196 11.94 -13.57 -8.49
C ASN A 196 12.02 -12.28 -7.66
N GLY A 197 10.90 -11.54 -7.52
CA GLY A 197 10.86 -10.27 -6.82
C GLY A 197 11.40 -9.09 -7.65
N ILE A 198 11.59 -9.24 -8.96
CA ILE A 198 12.00 -8.16 -9.85
C ILE A 198 10.79 -7.27 -10.09
N ILE A 199 10.94 -5.97 -9.83
CA ILE A 199 9.88 -4.98 -9.98
C ILE A 199 10.06 -4.25 -11.31
N ASN A 200 9.04 -4.28 -12.14
CA ASN A 200 8.92 -3.45 -13.34
C ASN A 200 7.85 -2.39 -13.09
N VAL A 201 8.23 -1.12 -13.22
CA VAL A 201 7.29 -0.01 -13.11
C VAL A 201 7.16 0.66 -14.47
N THR A 202 5.95 0.74 -14.97
CA THR A 202 5.61 1.37 -16.24
C THR A 202 4.63 2.50 -16.01
N ALA A 203 4.93 3.70 -16.53
CA ALA A 203 4.00 4.81 -16.58
C ALA A 203 3.55 5.02 -18.03
N LYS A 204 2.24 5.11 -18.26
CA LYS A 204 1.65 5.29 -19.59
C LYS A 204 0.66 6.44 -19.59
N ASP A 205 0.81 7.37 -20.51
CA ASP A 205 -0.21 8.36 -20.82
C ASP A 205 -1.33 7.69 -21.61
N LEU A 206 -2.53 7.65 -21.06
CA LEU A 206 -3.69 7.00 -21.67
C LEU A 206 -4.21 7.79 -22.88
N GLY A 207 -3.93 9.09 -22.94
CA GLY A 207 -4.35 9.96 -24.08
C GLY A 207 -3.52 9.73 -25.32
N THR A 208 -2.20 9.62 -25.20
CA THR A 208 -1.27 9.45 -26.33
C THR A 208 -0.80 8.02 -26.54
N GLY A 209 -0.94 7.18 -25.53
CA GLY A 209 -0.41 5.82 -25.53
C GLY A 209 1.11 5.73 -25.28
N LYS A 210 1.80 6.87 -25.10
CA LYS A 210 3.23 6.89 -24.78
C LYS A 210 3.49 6.32 -23.41
N ASP A 211 4.59 5.60 -23.26
CA ASP A 211 5.01 4.98 -21.99
C ASP A 211 6.51 5.19 -21.71
N ALA A 212 6.84 5.09 -20.44
CA ALA A 212 8.21 5.01 -19.94
C ALA A 212 8.25 3.97 -18.83
N LYS A 213 9.39 3.31 -18.63
CA LYS A 213 9.53 2.24 -17.65
C LYS A 213 10.88 2.25 -16.95
N ILE A 214 10.89 1.68 -15.75
CA ILE A 214 12.09 1.32 -15.00
C ILE A 214 11.99 -0.14 -14.55
N THR A 215 13.11 -0.86 -14.57
CA THR A 215 13.23 -2.20 -13.98
C THR A 215 14.13 -2.10 -12.75
N ILE A 216 13.64 -2.62 -11.63
CA ILE A 216 14.32 -2.62 -10.34
C ILE A 216 14.63 -4.07 -10.00
N GLU A 217 15.87 -4.48 -10.23
CA GLU A 217 16.30 -5.89 -10.06
C GLU A 217 16.48 -6.30 -8.59
N SER A 218 16.53 -5.35 -7.69
CA SER A 218 16.69 -5.59 -6.25
C SER A 218 15.91 -4.54 -5.46
N ALA A 219 14.61 -4.74 -5.33
CA ALA A 219 13.82 -4.01 -4.34
C ALA A 219 14.26 -4.33 -2.91
N THR A 220 14.96 -5.44 -2.73
CA THR A 220 15.44 -5.97 -1.46
C THR A 220 16.96 -5.94 -1.34
N LYS A 221 17.58 -4.76 -1.50
CA LYS A 221 18.94 -4.55 -0.96
C LYS A 221 18.91 -4.31 0.55
N LEU A 222 17.70 -4.21 1.12
CA LEU A 222 17.53 -4.05 2.56
C LEU A 222 17.76 -5.38 3.27
N SER A 223 18.60 -5.38 4.27
CA SER A 223 18.73 -6.51 5.19
C SER A 223 17.43 -6.66 6.02
N ASP A 224 17.19 -7.84 6.54
CA ASP A 224 16.05 -8.11 7.45
C ASP A 224 16.02 -7.13 8.63
N GLU A 225 17.19 -6.72 9.13
CA GLU A 225 17.32 -5.73 10.20
C GLU A 225 16.86 -4.33 9.76
N GLU A 226 17.17 -3.93 8.54
CA GLU A 226 16.73 -2.65 7.98
C GLU A 226 15.22 -2.64 7.71
N VAL A 227 14.68 -3.74 7.18
CA VAL A 227 13.23 -3.92 7.00
C VAL A 227 12.50 -3.79 8.33
N GLU A 228 12.99 -4.49 9.37
CA GLU A 228 12.38 -4.43 10.69
C GLU A 228 12.50 -3.04 11.32
N LYS A 229 13.63 -2.36 11.13
CA LYS A 229 13.81 -0.98 11.57
C LYS A 229 12.82 -0.03 10.91
N LEU A 230 12.62 -0.13 9.61
CA LEU A 230 11.65 0.69 8.87
C LEU A 230 10.22 0.47 9.37
N LYS A 231 9.84 -0.78 9.67
CA LYS A 231 8.54 -1.09 10.27
C LYS A 231 8.38 -0.47 11.67
N GLN A 232 9.39 -0.62 12.51
CA GLN A 232 9.37 -0.06 13.87
C GLN A 232 9.37 1.46 13.87
N ASP A 233 10.09 2.09 12.96
CA ASP A 233 10.10 3.56 12.83
C ASP A 233 8.75 4.06 12.33
N ALA A 234 8.07 3.34 11.43
CA ALA A 234 6.71 3.66 11.02
C ALA A 234 5.71 3.56 12.18
N GLU A 235 5.81 2.51 13.01
CA GLU A 235 4.95 2.35 14.19
C GLU A 235 5.18 3.46 15.23
N LYS A 236 6.44 3.82 15.50
CA LYS A 236 6.79 4.86 16.49
C LYS A 236 6.30 6.25 16.09
N HIS A 237 6.29 6.54 14.80
CA HIS A 237 5.94 7.87 14.29
C HIS A 237 4.52 7.93 13.70
N ALA A 238 3.71 6.85 13.86
CA ALA A 238 2.40 6.74 13.21
C ALA A 238 1.46 7.93 13.47
N GLU A 239 1.41 8.44 14.70
CA GLU A 239 0.56 9.59 15.03
C GLU A 239 1.11 10.92 14.48
N GLU A 240 2.43 11.11 14.51
CA GLU A 240 3.09 12.29 13.94
C GLU A 240 2.95 12.30 12.43
N ASP A 241 3.17 11.17 11.80
CA ASP A 241 3.06 10.98 10.36
C ASP A 241 1.63 11.16 9.86
N LYS A 242 0.64 10.71 10.63
CA LYS A 242 -0.77 10.95 10.33
C LYS A 242 -1.08 12.45 10.30
N LYS A 243 -0.58 13.21 11.27
CA LYS A 243 -0.76 14.67 11.30
C LYS A 243 -0.05 15.36 10.14
N LYS A 244 1.19 14.94 9.83
CA LYS A 244 1.93 15.46 8.66
C LYS A 244 1.18 15.22 7.37
N LYS A 245 0.70 13.99 7.15
CA LYS A 245 -0.09 13.65 5.98
C LYS A 245 -1.37 14.46 5.90
N GLU A 246 -2.12 14.56 6.99
CA GLU A 246 -3.35 15.37 7.05
C GLU A 246 -3.09 16.82 6.68
N THR A 247 -1.98 17.40 7.17
CA THR A 247 -1.57 18.77 6.83
C THR A 247 -1.30 18.92 5.34
N VAL A 248 -0.59 17.97 4.72
CA VAL A 248 -0.29 18.00 3.29
C VAL A 248 -1.55 17.79 2.46
N ASP A 249 -2.40 16.84 2.83
CA ASP A 249 -3.66 16.56 2.14
C ASP A 249 -4.60 17.78 2.15
N ILE A 250 -4.74 18.46 3.29
CA ILE A 250 -5.54 19.68 3.41
C ILE A 250 -4.96 20.82 2.57
N LYS A 251 -3.63 20.98 2.53
CA LYS A 251 -2.97 21.98 1.67
C LYS A 251 -3.22 21.69 0.20
N ASN A 252 -3.03 20.46 -0.23
CA ASN A 252 -3.28 20.05 -1.62
C ASN A 252 -4.74 20.25 -2.02
N GLU A 253 -5.68 19.93 -1.12
CA GLU A 253 -7.10 20.16 -1.33
C GLU A 253 -7.41 21.65 -1.46
N ALA A 254 -6.86 22.49 -0.56
CA ALA A 254 -7.05 23.93 -0.58
C ALA A 254 -6.50 24.55 -1.87
N GLU A 255 -5.30 24.19 -2.30
CA GLU A 255 -4.71 24.66 -3.58
C GLU A 255 -5.52 24.21 -4.79
N SER A 256 -6.02 22.99 -4.79
CA SER A 256 -6.88 22.48 -5.84
C SER A 256 -8.22 23.22 -5.90
N TYR A 257 -8.79 23.50 -4.73
CA TYR A 257 -10.07 24.21 -4.64
C TYR A 257 -9.92 25.68 -5.03
N ILE A 258 -8.84 26.36 -4.62
CA ILE A 258 -8.49 27.72 -5.07
C ILE A 258 -8.46 27.77 -6.60
N TYR A 259 -7.69 26.88 -7.22
CA TYR A 259 -7.54 26.86 -8.67
C TYR A 259 -8.88 26.66 -9.41
N THR A 260 -9.66 25.69 -8.96
CA THR A 260 -10.95 25.39 -9.57
C THR A 260 -11.92 26.57 -9.42
N THR A 261 -11.91 27.21 -8.24
CA THR A 261 -12.80 28.37 -7.96
C THR A 261 -12.36 29.59 -8.73
N GLU A 262 -11.05 29.87 -8.86
CA GLU A 262 -10.54 30.95 -9.70
C GLU A 262 -10.97 30.79 -11.15
N LYS A 263 -10.85 29.57 -11.71
CA LYS A 263 -11.28 29.27 -13.05
C LYS A 263 -12.80 29.45 -13.22
N LEU A 264 -13.58 28.98 -12.27
CA LEU A 264 -15.03 29.13 -12.25
C LEU A 264 -15.46 30.60 -12.30
N VAL A 265 -14.84 31.46 -11.47
CA VAL A 265 -15.19 32.87 -11.38
C VAL A 265 -14.65 33.70 -12.55
N THR A 266 -13.47 33.38 -13.08
CA THR A 266 -12.81 34.18 -14.12
C THR A 266 -13.18 33.75 -15.53
N GLN A 267 -13.56 32.49 -15.75
CA GLN A 267 -13.82 31.93 -17.09
C GLN A 267 -15.27 31.46 -17.24
N ASP A 268 -15.70 30.48 -16.41
CA ASP A 268 -16.93 29.73 -16.66
C ASP A 268 -18.21 30.53 -16.32
N LEU A 269 -18.18 31.32 -15.27
CA LEU A 269 -19.35 32.04 -14.75
C LEU A 269 -19.13 33.55 -14.64
N LYS A 270 -18.13 34.12 -15.31
CA LYS A 270 -17.76 35.53 -15.26
C LYS A 270 -18.92 36.49 -15.40
N ASP A 271 -19.83 36.21 -16.37
CA ASP A 271 -20.98 37.04 -16.69
C ASP A 271 -22.26 36.65 -15.94
N LYS A 272 -22.23 35.56 -15.15
CA LYS A 272 -23.42 35.01 -14.48
C LYS A 272 -23.40 35.24 -12.96
N ILE A 273 -22.24 35.58 -12.39
CA ILE A 273 -22.10 35.84 -10.97
C ILE A 273 -22.29 37.32 -10.68
N PRO A 274 -23.19 37.72 -9.74
CA PRO A 274 -23.31 39.11 -9.31
C PRO A 274 -21.96 39.65 -8.79
N GLN A 275 -21.61 40.88 -9.15
CA GLN A 275 -20.31 41.49 -8.88
C GLN A 275 -19.94 41.45 -7.39
N GLU A 276 -20.91 41.68 -6.49
CA GLU A 276 -20.70 41.63 -5.04
C GLU A 276 -20.29 40.22 -4.57
N LYS A 277 -20.87 39.17 -5.16
CA LYS A 277 -20.53 37.77 -4.82
C LYS A 277 -19.17 37.36 -5.40
N GLY A 278 -18.85 37.82 -6.60
CA GLY A 278 -17.54 37.64 -7.22
C GLY A 278 -16.42 38.23 -6.35
N ILE A 279 -16.63 39.41 -5.79
CA ILE A 279 -15.68 40.06 -4.86
C ILE A 279 -15.51 39.17 -3.61
N LYS A 280 -16.61 38.73 -2.98
CA LYS A 280 -16.54 37.86 -1.79
C LYS A 280 -15.74 36.59 -2.03
N VAL A 281 -15.92 35.92 -3.17
CA VAL A 281 -15.14 34.73 -3.52
C VAL A 281 -13.67 35.07 -3.69
N THR A 282 -13.35 36.19 -4.39
CA THR A 282 -11.95 36.61 -4.59
C THR A 282 -11.27 36.94 -3.27
N ASP A 283 -11.95 37.61 -2.36
CA ASP A 283 -11.42 37.93 -1.02
C ASP A 283 -11.19 36.64 -0.21
N SER A 284 -12.14 35.71 -0.23
CA SER A 284 -11.99 34.41 0.45
C SER A 284 -10.86 33.56 -0.14
N ILE A 285 -10.66 33.58 -1.46
CA ILE A 285 -9.51 32.96 -2.11
C ILE A 285 -8.19 33.57 -1.60
N LYS A 286 -8.14 34.89 -1.50
CA LYS A 286 -6.96 35.59 -1.00
C LYS A 286 -6.65 35.20 0.47
N GLU A 287 -7.68 35.18 1.32
CA GLU A 287 -7.55 34.75 2.72
C GLU A 287 -7.05 33.31 2.83
N LEU A 288 -7.59 32.40 2.00
CA LEU A 288 -7.16 31.00 1.97
C LEU A 288 -5.71 30.88 1.48
N LYS A 289 -5.29 31.63 0.46
CA LYS A 289 -3.89 31.68 0.00
C LYS A 289 -2.94 32.15 1.09
N GLU A 290 -3.33 33.16 1.87
CA GLU A 290 -2.55 33.64 3.01
C GLU A 290 -2.49 32.62 4.16
N ALA A 291 -3.51 31.79 4.30
CA ALA A 291 -3.57 30.74 5.32
C ALA A 291 -2.74 29.50 4.97
N LEU A 292 -2.38 29.24 3.70
CA LEU A 292 -1.60 28.04 3.28
C LEU A 292 -0.23 27.92 3.99
N GLY A 293 0.32 29.05 4.47
CA GLY A 293 1.57 29.07 5.24
C GLY A 293 1.41 28.89 6.75
N LYS A 294 0.17 28.76 7.25
CA LYS A 294 -0.16 28.73 8.66
C LYS A 294 -0.54 27.34 9.17
N ASP A 295 -1.24 27.29 10.30
CA ASP A 295 -1.68 26.05 10.93
C ASP A 295 -2.79 25.34 10.13
N THR A 296 -2.82 24.02 10.23
CA THR A 296 -3.76 23.14 9.50
C THR A 296 -5.22 23.49 9.79
N ASP A 297 -5.55 23.81 11.04
CA ASP A 297 -6.91 24.15 11.44
C ASP A 297 -7.37 25.48 10.81
N GLU A 298 -6.46 26.46 10.66
CA GLU A 298 -6.76 27.73 10.00
C GLU A 298 -7.00 27.53 8.49
N ILE A 299 -6.18 26.69 7.84
CA ILE A 299 -6.37 26.34 6.43
C ILE A 299 -7.73 25.69 6.22
N LYS A 300 -8.09 24.73 7.07
CA LYS A 300 -9.37 24.00 7.01
C LYS A 300 -10.55 24.94 7.20
N ALA A 301 -10.50 25.80 8.20
CA ALA A 301 -11.57 26.78 8.43
C ALA A 301 -11.78 27.74 7.26
N LYS A 302 -10.70 28.22 6.61
CA LYS A 302 -10.79 29.09 5.44
C LYS A 302 -11.25 28.34 4.18
N LEU A 303 -10.84 27.08 4.02
CA LEU A 303 -11.30 26.22 2.94
C LEU A 303 -12.82 25.96 3.04
N ASP A 304 -13.30 25.64 4.24
CA ASP A 304 -14.73 25.39 4.48
C ASP A 304 -15.55 26.67 4.26
N ALA A 305 -15.04 27.83 4.68
CA ALA A 305 -15.68 29.12 4.41
C ALA A 305 -15.80 29.41 2.89
N LEU A 306 -14.73 29.18 2.12
CA LEU A 306 -14.76 29.32 0.68
C LEU A 306 -15.73 28.34 0.01
N LYS A 307 -15.74 27.06 0.44
CA LYS A 307 -16.69 26.05 -0.01
C LYS A 307 -18.15 26.48 0.22
N ALA A 308 -18.45 27.05 1.39
CA ALA A 308 -19.78 27.54 1.73
C ALA A 308 -20.23 28.67 0.79
N ILE A 309 -19.37 29.66 0.52
CA ILE A 309 -19.67 30.78 -0.37
C ILE A 309 -19.91 30.28 -1.80
N VAL A 310 -19.07 29.38 -2.31
CA VAL A 310 -19.22 28.84 -3.67
C VAL A 310 -20.50 28.02 -3.79
N ASN A 311 -20.84 27.22 -2.79
CA ASN A 311 -22.10 26.44 -2.77
C ASN A 311 -23.34 27.33 -2.75
N GLU A 312 -23.31 28.45 -2.02
CA GLU A 312 -24.41 29.45 -2.02
C GLU A 312 -24.63 29.99 -3.43
N ILE A 313 -23.54 30.43 -4.08
CA ILE A 313 -23.58 31.00 -5.44
C ILE A 313 -24.11 29.97 -6.45
N THR A 314 -23.60 28.75 -6.39
CA THR A 314 -23.99 27.68 -7.31
C THR A 314 -25.46 27.32 -7.13
N THR A 315 -25.94 27.23 -5.88
CA THR A 315 -27.35 26.97 -5.57
C THR A 315 -28.28 28.06 -6.12
N GLU A 316 -27.90 29.32 -6.00
CA GLU A 316 -28.69 30.42 -6.54
C GLU A 316 -28.70 30.44 -8.07
N LEU A 317 -27.55 30.14 -8.71
CA LEU A 317 -27.49 30.06 -10.18
C LEU A 317 -28.38 28.92 -10.70
N TYR A 318 -28.44 27.78 -10.03
CA TYR A 318 -29.35 26.70 -10.39
C TYR A 318 -30.83 27.06 -10.18
N LYS A 319 -31.16 27.82 -9.13
CA LYS A 319 -32.56 28.28 -8.92
C LYS A 319 -33.00 29.31 -9.95
N ASN A 320 -32.08 30.11 -10.48
CA ASN A 320 -32.34 31.15 -11.45
C ASN A 320 -32.23 30.65 -12.93
N ALA A 321 -31.67 29.47 -13.15
CA ALA A 321 -31.68 28.82 -14.46
C ALA A 321 -33.06 28.23 -14.69
N ALA A 322 -33.84 28.84 -15.61
CA ALA A 322 -35.10 28.29 -16.04
C ALA A 322 -34.92 26.85 -16.55
N PRO A 323 -35.85 25.93 -16.29
CA PRO A 323 -35.75 24.56 -16.79
C PRO A 323 -35.76 24.61 -18.34
N PRO A 324 -34.99 23.72 -19.00
CA PRO A 324 -34.99 23.65 -20.46
C PRO A 324 -36.42 23.38 -20.95
N PRO A 325 -36.90 24.07 -22.02
CA PRO A 325 -38.24 23.86 -22.55
C PRO A 325 -38.30 22.44 -23.15
N GLY A 326 -39.05 21.53 -22.51
CA GLY A 326 -39.33 20.21 -23.06
C GLY A 326 -39.24 19.03 -22.08
N ALA A 327 -39.66 19.16 -20.85
CA ALA A 327 -39.92 17.99 -20.01
C ALA A 327 -41.38 18.03 -19.53
N ASP A 328 -42.22 17.32 -20.27
CA ASP A 328 -43.64 17.11 -19.91
C ASP A 328 -43.73 16.38 -18.56
N GLN A 329 -44.63 16.94 -17.77
CA GLN A 329 -45.02 16.44 -16.46
C GLN A 329 -45.63 15.03 -16.57
N LYS A 330 -45.06 14.05 -15.89
CA LYS A 330 -45.83 12.96 -15.30
C LYS A 330 -45.72 13.05 -13.80
N LYS A 331 -46.80 13.52 -13.20
CA LYS A 331 -47.10 13.30 -11.80
C LYS A 331 -47.22 11.81 -11.58
N ASP A 332 -46.47 11.33 -10.61
CA ASP A 332 -46.91 10.18 -9.81
C ASP A 332 -46.56 10.44 -8.34
N GLU A 333 -47.63 10.54 -7.59
CA GLU A 333 -47.60 10.60 -6.12
C GLU A 333 -47.35 9.20 -5.58
N SER A 334 -46.33 9.01 -4.81
CA SER A 334 -46.44 8.08 -3.68
C SER A 334 -45.39 8.41 -2.60
N LYS A 335 -45.93 8.63 -1.44
CA LYS A 335 -45.36 8.74 -0.11
C LYS A 335 -44.47 7.55 0.23
N SER A 336 -43.48 7.80 1.01
CA SER A 336 -43.19 7.31 2.37
C SER A 336 -41.71 6.99 2.58
N GLU A 337 -41.20 7.63 3.58
CA GLU A 337 -40.21 7.25 4.58
C GLU A 337 -39.80 5.76 4.61
N GLU A 338 -38.50 5.47 4.65
CA GLU A 338 -37.83 4.86 5.79
C GLU A 338 -36.38 4.47 5.48
N LYS A 339 -35.55 4.55 6.48
CA LYS A 339 -34.12 4.31 6.56
C LYS A 339 -33.85 2.79 6.63
N PRO A 340 -32.70 2.28 6.16
CA PRO A 340 -32.42 0.86 6.18
C PRO A 340 -31.57 0.44 7.38
N GLU A 341 -31.85 -0.71 7.87
CA GLU A 341 -30.90 -1.56 8.61
C GLU A 341 -30.60 -2.83 7.82
N SER A 342 -29.39 -3.26 8.06
CA SER A 342 -28.73 -4.48 7.62
C SER A 342 -29.53 -5.75 7.83
N GLU A 343 -29.33 -6.75 6.99
CA GLU A 343 -28.86 -8.06 7.40
C GLU A 343 -28.81 -9.04 6.20
N SER A 344 -27.77 -9.82 6.23
CA SER A 344 -27.48 -11.09 5.61
C SER A 344 -28.69 -12.02 5.38
N GLU A 345 -28.68 -12.78 4.31
CA GLU A 345 -28.66 -14.24 4.38
C GLU A 345 -28.61 -14.88 2.99
N SER A 346 -27.89 -15.95 2.97
CA SER A 346 -27.73 -17.00 1.97
C SER A 346 -29.05 -17.55 1.46
N GLU A 347 -29.08 -17.94 0.18
CA GLU A 347 -29.66 -19.24 -0.17
C GLU A 347 -29.22 -19.70 -1.57
N SER A 348 -28.88 -20.94 -1.57
CA SER A 348 -28.55 -21.87 -2.63
C SER A 348 -29.73 -22.18 -3.54
N GLU A 349 -29.48 -22.43 -4.81
CA GLU A 349 -30.18 -23.44 -5.64
C GLU A 349 -29.45 -23.56 -6.98
N SER A 350 -28.84 -24.66 -7.16
CA SER A 350 -29.17 -25.91 -7.88
C SER A 350 -28.99 -25.82 -9.39
N GLU A 351 -28.09 -26.72 -9.82
CA GLU A 351 -27.86 -27.20 -11.17
C GLU A 351 -29.14 -27.60 -11.94
N PRO A 352 -29.04 -27.69 -13.27
CA PRO A 352 -29.06 -29.06 -13.77
C PRO A 352 -28.05 -29.37 -14.89
N GLU A 353 -27.52 -30.58 -14.83
CA GLU A 353 -26.89 -31.29 -15.93
C GLU A 353 -27.84 -31.49 -17.12
N PRO A 354 -27.31 -31.75 -18.30
CA PRO A 354 -28.00 -32.63 -19.21
C PRO A 354 -27.17 -33.89 -19.61
N GLU A 355 -27.94 -34.93 -19.57
CA GLU A 355 -27.81 -36.27 -20.10
C GLU A 355 -27.09 -36.44 -21.43
N SER A 356 -26.37 -37.47 -21.48
CA SER A 356 -26.44 -38.78 -22.15
C SER A 356 -25.87 -38.89 -23.56
N GLU A 357 -24.92 -39.79 -23.61
CA GLU A 357 -24.49 -40.83 -24.55
C GLU A 357 -25.44 -41.13 -25.75
N PRO A 358 -25.07 -41.92 -26.79
CA PRO A 358 -24.02 -42.94 -26.79
C PRO A 358 -23.32 -43.20 -28.16
N SER A 359 -22.34 -44.09 -28.08
CA SER A 359 -22.03 -45.25 -28.92
C SER A 359 -21.07 -45.15 -30.10
N GLU A 360 -20.10 -46.07 -29.95
CA GLU A 360 -19.59 -47.03 -30.94
C GLU A 360 -18.76 -46.49 -32.11
N ASP A 361 -17.53 -46.87 -32.22
CA ASP A 361 -17.07 -48.07 -32.88
C ASP A 361 -15.52 -48.20 -32.80
N GLN A 362 -15.03 -49.37 -32.41
CA GLN A 362 -13.72 -49.94 -32.72
C GLN A 362 -13.81 -50.59 -34.12
N PRO A 363 -12.75 -51.13 -34.78
CA PRO A 363 -11.35 -51.30 -34.37
C PRO A 363 -10.34 -51.09 -35.53
N LYS A 364 -9.07 -50.86 -35.20
CA LYS A 364 -7.95 -51.71 -35.71
C LYS A 364 -6.65 -51.30 -35.04
#